data_919cfc1d6de8a8fb39c13a28d875e046
#
_entry.id   919cfc1d6de8a8fb39c13a28d875e046
#
_cell.length_a   1.000
_cell.length_b   1.000
_cell.length_c   1.000
_cell.angle_alpha   90.00
_cell.angle_beta   90.00
_cell.angle_gamma   90.00
#
_symmetry.space_group_name_H-M   'P 1'
#
loop_
_entity.id
_entity.type
_entity.pdbx_description
1 polymer ?
#
loop_
_entity_poly.entity_id
_entity_poly.type
_entity_poly.pdbx_seq_one_letter_code
_entity_poly.pdbx_strand_id
1 'polypeptide(L)'
;MVFFAPTRSETFDAIEIRGGSEFLLRTQQALALLRPTSRFAEIQSNVGLIRQGNRSGMKAWAKAPTFVVGKRTWKHSALWYAGAIAHDAYHAKLYADAKKANRGQEPDADSWTGAEAEKKCLTFQRHVLLELKADEKIISYLDDCGKNPTYQGRNRGWKSWLDYLKRWW
;
A
#
# COMPACT_ATOMS: atom_id res chain seq x y z
N MET A 1 -7.44 30.94 11.39
CA MET A 1 -6.31 30.27 12.07
C MET A 1 -6.49 28.77 11.88
N VAL A 2 -5.67 28.12 11.01
CA VAL A 2 -5.79 26.68 10.76
C VAL A 2 -4.92 25.99 11.79
N PHE A 3 -5.53 25.36 12.79
CA PHE A 3 -4.81 24.50 13.74
C PHE A 3 -4.39 23.22 13.01
N PHE A 4 -3.13 23.10 12.66
CA PHE A 4 -2.57 21.82 12.27
C PHE A 4 -2.53 20.93 13.52
N ALA A 5 -3.31 19.85 13.52
CA ALA A 5 -3.19 18.85 14.57
C ALA A 5 -1.74 18.34 14.63
N PRO A 6 -1.15 18.22 15.82
CA PRO A 6 0.24 17.80 15.94
C PRO A 6 0.43 16.40 15.34
N THR A 7 1.47 16.25 14.53
CA THR A 7 1.89 14.94 14.01
C THR A 7 2.43 14.12 15.19
N ARG A 8 1.85 12.96 15.40
CA ARG A 8 2.27 11.99 16.43
C ARG A 8 2.97 10.81 15.78
N SER A 9 3.77 10.10 16.56
CA SER A 9 4.41 8.85 16.15
C SER A 9 4.08 7.75 17.16
N GLU A 10 3.71 6.58 16.64
CA GLU A 10 3.44 5.37 17.40
C GLU A 10 4.10 4.18 16.68
N THR A 11 4.22 3.04 17.36
CA THR A 11 4.81 1.84 16.77
C THR A 11 3.82 0.68 16.89
N PHE A 12 3.63 -0.06 15.82
CA PHE A 12 2.90 -1.31 15.78
C PHE A 12 3.87 -2.43 15.37
N ASP A 13 4.17 -3.34 16.30
CA ASP A 13 5.28 -4.29 16.19
C ASP A 13 6.59 -3.55 15.80
N ALA A 14 7.17 -3.76 14.63
CA ALA A 14 8.36 -3.06 14.16
C ALA A 14 8.07 -1.91 13.16
N ILE A 15 6.80 -1.60 12.90
CA ILE A 15 6.39 -0.58 11.93
C ILE A 15 6.11 0.72 12.66
N GLU A 16 6.85 1.78 12.33
CA GLU A 16 6.54 3.12 12.83
C GLU A 16 5.34 3.72 12.08
N ILE A 17 4.45 4.43 12.79
CA ILE A 17 3.29 5.10 12.22
C ILE A 17 3.34 6.58 12.58
N ARG A 18 3.25 7.49 11.59
CA ARG A 18 3.29 8.95 11.80
C ARG A 18 2.10 9.66 11.16
N GLY A 19 1.33 10.40 11.96
CA GLY A 19 0.19 11.17 11.45
C GLY A 19 -0.66 11.79 12.55
N GLY A 20 -1.86 12.24 12.19
CA GLY A 20 -2.88 12.67 13.14
C GLY A 20 -3.53 11.49 13.87
N SER A 21 -4.20 11.75 14.98
CA SER A 21 -4.77 10.69 15.85
C SER A 21 -5.72 9.73 15.10
N GLU A 22 -6.59 10.24 14.22
CA GLU A 22 -7.48 9.39 13.42
C GLU A 22 -6.69 8.49 12.47
N PHE A 23 -5.64 9.01 11.85
CA PHE A 23 -4.76 8.23 10.97
C PHE A 23 -4.05 7.11 11.72
N LEU A 24 -3.49 7.41 12.91
CA LEU A 24 -2.83 6.43 13.76
C LEU A 24 -3.78 5.28 14.10
N LEU A 25 -4.98 5.59 14.61
CA LEU A 25 -6.00 4.60 14.95
C LEU A 25 -6.37 3.71 13.75
N ARG A 26 -6.64 4.32 12.60
CA ARG A 26 -7.00 3.60 11.38
C ARG A 26 -5.89 2.71 10.87
N THR A 27 -4.63 3.17 10.97
CA THR A 27 -3.47 2.38 10.56
C THR A 27 -3.25 1.20 11.49
N GLN A 28 -3.40 1.38 12.80
CA GLN A 28 -3.34 0.29 13.77
C GLN A 28 -4.45 -0.75 13.50
N GLN A 29 -5.68 -0.33 13.20
CA GLN A 29 -6.77 -1.24 12.84
C GLN A 29 -6.43 -2.07 11.59
N ALA A 30 -5.87 -1.45 10.55
CA ALA A 30 -5.46 -2.14 9.33
C ALA A 30 -4.32 -3.14 9.58
N LEU A 31 -3.32 -2.76 10.39
CA LEU A 31 -2.19 -3.63 10.77
C LEU A 31 -2.66 -4.78 11.67
N ALA A 32 -3.63 -4.54 12.57
CA ALA A 32 -4.23 -5.58 13.40
C ALA A 32 -4.95 -6.64 12.56
N LEU A 33 -5.61 -6.24 11.46
CA LEU A 33 -6.17 -7.19 10.50
C LEU A 33 -5.07 -8.03 9.81
N LEU A 34 -3.95 -7.40 9.42
CA LEU A 34 -2.85 -8.08 8.74
C LEU A 34 -2.09 -9.06 9.64
N ARG A 35 -1.98 -8.75 10.93
CA ARG A 35 -1.15 -9.49 11.89
C ARG A 35 -1.38 -11.01 11.91
N PRO A 36 -2.62 -11.55 11.85
CA PRO A 36 -2.86 -12.98 11.83
C PRO A 36 -2.64 -13.63 10.45
N THR A 37 -2.38 -12.87 9.38
CA THR A 37 -2.20 -13.43 8.04
C THR A 37 -0.82 -14.10 7.89
N SER A 38 -0.75 -15.12 7.03
CA SER A 38 0.49 -15.82 6.71
C SER A 38 1.56 -14.90 6.09
N ARG A 39 1.14 -13.73 5.59
CA ARG A 39 1.99 -12.74 4.89
C ARG A 39 2.48 -11.60 5.77
N PHE A 40 2.06 -11.53 7.03
CA PHE A 40 2.40 -10.39 7.89
C PHE A 40 3.90 -10.20 8.11
N ALA A 41 4.64 -11.27 8.33
CA ALA A 41 6.10 -11.21 8.48
C ALA A 41 6.80 -10.62 7.24
N GLU A 42 6.32 -10.97 6.05
CA GLU A 42 6.83 -10.41 4.79
C GLU A 42 6.49 -8.92 4.65
N ILE A 43 5.26 -8.53 5.01
CA ILE A 43 4.84 -7.11 5.03
C ILE A 43 5.71 -6.32 6.01
N GLN A 44 5.86 -6.81 7.24
CA GLN A 44 6.63 -6.17 8.30
C GLN A 44 8.11 -5.97 7.91
N SER A 45 8.72 -6.94 7.24
CA SER A 45 10.12 -6.85 6.81
C SER A 45 10.35 -5.82 5.68
N ASN A 46 9.29 -5.41 4.98
CA ASN A 46 9.37 -4.51 3.82
C ASN A 46 8.75 -3.12 4.05
N VAL A 47 8.20 -2.85 5.24
CA VAL A 47 7.65 -1.54 5.61
C VAL A 47 8.20 -1.13 6.96
N GLY A 48 9.07 -0.12 6.99
CA GLY A 48 9.60 0.42 8.25
C GLY A 48 8.79 1.61 8.78
N LEU A 49 8.11 2.35 7.90
CA LEU A 49 7.34 3.52 8.28
C LEU A 49 6.06 3.62 7.43
N ILE A 50 4.92 3.85 8.10
CA ILE A 50 3.67 4.28 7.46
C ILE A 50 3.37 5.71 7.91
N ARG A 51 3.29 6.64 6.97
CA ARG A 51 3.03 8.04 7.30
C ARG A 51 1.89 8.65 6.51
N GLN A 52 1.14 9.51 7.17
CA GLN A 52 0.09 10.29 6.54
C GLN A 52 0.67 11.24 5.47
N GLY A 53 -0.02 11.35 4.35
CA GLY A 53 0.34 12.25 3.25
C GLY A 53 -0.86 12.61 2.37
N ASN A 54 -0.59 13.38 1.31
CA ASN A 54 -1.63 13.83 0.39
C ASN A 54 -1.97 12.77 -0.68
N ARG A 55 -0.99 11.93 -1.04
CA ARG A 55 -1.12 10.87 -2.06
C ARG A 55 -0.48 9.60 -1.53
N SER A 56 -1.04 8.45 -1.90
CA SER A 56 -0.46 7.15 -1.55
C SER A 56 0.69 6.80 -2.48
N GLY A 57 1.70 6.09 -1.95
CA GLY A 57 2.80 5.56 -2.71
C GLY A 57 3.97 5.12 -1.83
N MET A 58 4.71 4.12 -2.30
CA MET A 58 5.86 3.55 -1.61
C MET A 58 7.15 4.32 -1.96
N LYS A 59 7.92 4.64 -0.93
CA LYS A 59 9.30 5.13 -1.04
C LYS A 59 10.24 3.99 -0.62
N ALA A 60 10.41 3.03 -1.52
CA ALA A 60 11.17 1.81 -1.26
C ALA A 60 12.66 2.08 -1.03
N TRP A 61 13.21 3.15 -1.63
CA TRP A 61 14.62 3.56 -1.52
C TRP A 61 14.97 4.24 -0.19
N ALA A 62 13.98 4.58 0.64
CA ALA A 62 14.24 5.22 1.93
C ALA A 62 14.97 4.26 2.87
N LYS A 63 15.81 4.80 3.79
CA LYS A 63 16.53 4.00 4.80
C LYS A 63 15.58 3.07 5.58
N ALA A 64 14.39 3.56 5.93
CA ALA A 64 13.26 2.76 6.35
C ALA A 64 12.22 2.83 5.21
N PRO A 65 11.93 1.74 4.50
CA PRO A 65 10.94 1.76 3.43
C PRO A 65 9.63 2.36 3.92
N THR A 66 9.17 3.42 3.24
CA THR A 66 8.10 4.29 3.77
C THR A 66 6.88 4.25 2.87
N PHE A 67 5.77 3.76 3.40
CA PHE A 67 4.46 3.91 2.76
C PHE A 67 3.84 5.25 3.15
N VAL A 68 3.77 6.19 2.21
CA VAL A 68 3.02 7.43 2.35
C VAL A 68 1.57 7.17 2.01
N VAL A 69 0.61 7.57 2.85
CA VAL A 69 -0.79 7.21 2.68
C VAL A 69 -1.69 8.42 2.55
N GLY A 70 -2.32 8.55 1.39
CA GLY A 70 -3.29 9.60 1.11
C GLY A 70 -4.64 9.37 1.80
N LYS A 71 -5.37 10.47 2.06
CA LYS A 71 -6.65 10.47 2.79
C LYS A 71 -7.67 9.49 2.21
N ARG A 72 -7.74 9.35 0.90
CA ARG A 72 -8.69 8.44 0.23
C ARG A 72 -8.43 6.97 0.54
N THR A 73 -7.18 6.58 0.78
CA THR A 73 -6.80 5.20 1.10
C THR A 73 -7.10 4.87 2.56
N TRP A 74 -6.58 5.67 3.50
CA TRP A 74 -6.72 5.35 4.92
C TRP A 74 -8.11 5.66 5.51
N LYS A 75 -8.93 6.51 4.84
CA LYS A 75 -10.33 6.75 5.23
C LYS A 75 -11.32 5.75 4.62
N HIS A 76 -10.86 4.89 3.75
CA HIS A 76 -11.67 3.78 3.23
C HIS A 76 -11.90 2.72 4.33
N SER A 77 -12.41 1.56 4.01
CA SER A 77 -12.53 0.48 4.99
C SER A 77 -11.17 0.02 5.51
N ALA A 78 -11.11 -0.47 6.75
CA ALA A 78 -9.88 -1.01 7.33
C ALA A 78 -9.33 -2.19 6.50
N LEU A 79 -10.22 -2.99 5.93
CA LEU A 79 -9.89 -4.12 5.06
C LEU A 79 -9.21 -3.66 3.77
N TRP A 80 -9.76 -2.64 3.08
CA TRP A 80 -9.13 -2.07 1.89
C TRP A 80 -7.77 -1.45 2.21
N TYR A 81 -7.67 -0.75 3.34
CA TYR A 81 -6.43 -0.14 3.79
C TYR A 81 -5.37 -1.21 4.11
N ALA A 82 -5.75 -2.31 4.75
CA ALA A 82 -4.88 -3.45 4.97
C ALA A 82 -4.35 -4.02 3.64
N GLY A 83 -5.21 -4.19 2.64
CA GLY A 83 -4.82 -4.60 1.30
C GLY A 83 -3.85 -3.61 0.63
N ALA A 84 -4.07 -2.30 0.79
CA ALA A 84 -3.17 -1.28 0.27
C ALA A 84 -1.77 -1.32 0.95
N ILE A 85 -1.70 -1.56 2.26
CA ILE A 85 -0.43 -1.75 2.96
C ILE A 85 0.31 -2.97 2.39
N ALA A 86 -0.38 -4.09 2.18
CA ALA A 86 0.21 -5.29 1.61
C ALA A 86 0.74 -5.07 0.18
N HIS A 87 -0.02 -4.37 -0.66
CA HIS A 87 0.36 -4.01 -2.02
C HIS A 87 1.67 -3.21 -2.06
N ASP A 88 1.70 -2.11 -1.30
CA ASP A 88 2.86 -1.22 -1.26
C ASP A 88 4.08 -1.87 -0.58
N ALA A 89 3.88 -2.74 0.42
CA ALA A 89 4.93 -3.56 1.00
C ALA A 89 5.59 -4.47 -0.06
N TYR A 90 4.80 -5.00 -0.99
CA TYR A 90 5.34 -5.85 -2.05
C TYR A 90 6.15 -5.06 -3.08
N HIS A 91 5.79 -3.80 -3.39
CA HIS A 91 6.64 -2.90 -4.16
C HIS A 91 8.01 -2.70 -3.50
N ALA A 92 8.05 -2.50 -2.18
CA ALA A 92 9.32 -2.37 -1.44
C ALA A 92 10.14 -3.66 -1.49
N LYS A 93 9.51 -4.84 -1.40
CA LYS A 93 10.16 -6.12 -1.59
C LYS A 93 10.77 -6.25 -2.98
N LEU A 94 10.02 -5.94 -4.03
CA LEU A 94 10.51 -6.01 -5.42
C LEU A 94 11.70 -5.08 -5.63
N TYR A 95 11.68 -3.88 -5.04
CA TYR A 95 12.81 -2.95 -5.06
C TYR A 95 14.04 -3.56 -4.37
N ALA A 96 13.88 -4.11 -3.17
CA ALA A 96 14.96 -4.72 -2.41
C ALA A 96 15.57 -5.91 -3.15
N ASP A 97 14.74 -6.78 -3.73
CA ASP A 97 15.17 -7.94 -4.52
C ASP A 97 15.92 -7.50 -5.78
N ALA A 98 15.41 -6.52 -6.52
CA ALA A 98 16.05 -5.98 -7.70
C ALA A 98 17.38 -5.30 -7.37
N LYS A 99 17.46 -4.55 -6.28
CA LYS A 99 18.70 -3.92 -5.81
C LYS A 99 19.74 -4.95 -5.41
N LYS A 100 19.34 -6.02 -4.74
CA LYS A 100 20.23 -7.15 -4.41
C LYS A 100 20.76 -7.83 -5.67
N ALA A 101 19.90 -8.09 -6.65
CA ALA A 101 20.28 -8.70 -7.94
C ALA A 101 21.24 -7.77 -8.71
N ASN A 102 21.08 -6.46 -8.59
CA ASN A 102 21.94 -5.43 -9.20
C ASN A 102 23.16 -5.07 -8.33
N ARG A 103 23.62 -5.99 -7.47
CA ARG A 103 24.82 -5.85 -6.61
C ARG A 103 24.80 -4.59 -5.74
N GLY A 104 23.62 -4.17 -5.28
CA GLY A 104 23.42 -3.01 -4.42
C GLY A 104 23.27 -1.67 -5.16
N GLN A 105 23.42 -1.66 -6.47
CA GLN A 105 23.15 -0.48 -7.29
C GLN A 105 21.64 -0.23 -7.41
N GLU A 106 21.29 1.02 -7.66
CA GLU A 106 19.88 1.41 -7.83
C GLU A 106 19.25 0.64 -8.98
N PRO A 107 18.13 -0.06 -8.77
CA PRO A 107 17.47 -0.84 -9.80
C PRO A 107 16.70 0.06 -10.77
N ASP A 108 16.48 -0.44 -11.99
CA ASP A 108 15.58 0.19 -12.95
C ASP A 108 14.17 0.31 -12.33
N ALA A 109 13.52 1.44 -12.54
CA ALA A 109 12.19 1.73 -12.00
C ALA A 109 11.14 0.68 -12.45
N ASP A 110 11.20 0.21 -13.68
CA ASP A 110 10.26 -0.78 -14.21
C ASP A 110 10.32 -2.13 -13.48
N SER A 111 11.48 -2.46 -12.88
CA SER A 111 11.65 -3.72 -12.14
C SER A 111 10.78 -3.82 -10.88
N TRP A 112 10.36 -2.70 -10.32
CA TRP A 112 9.57 -2.65 -9.08
C TRP A 112 8.32 -1.74 -9.14
N THR A 113 8.13 -0.96 -10.22
CA THR A 113 6.96 -0.09 -10.45
C THR A 113 6.30 -0.29 -11.81
N GLY A 114 6.87 -1.12 -12.68
CA GLY A 114 6.35 -1.39 -14.02
C GLY A 114 5.11 -2.31 -13.99
N ALA A 115 4.54 -2.56 -15.17
CA ALA A 115 3.29 -3.33 -15.30
C ALA A 115 3.40 -4.76 -14.70
N GLU A 116 4.54 -5.43 -14.87
CA GLU A 116 4.75 -6.77 -14.29
C GLU A 116 4.93 -6.71 -12.77
N ALA A 117 5.57 -5.66 -12.25
CA ALA A 117 5.67 -5.43 -10.82
C ALA A 117 4.29 -5.20 -10.21
N GLU A 118 3.47 -4.36 -10.84
CA GLU A 118 2.10 -4.07 -10.43
C GLU A 118 1.24 -5.33 -10.37
N LYS A 119 1.33 -6.19 -11.38
CA LYS A 119 0.62 -7.47 -11.42
C LYS A 119 0.99 -8.39 -10.25
N LYS A 120 2.27 -8.44 -9.90
CA LYS A 120 2.75 -9.18 -8.72
C LYS A 120 2.21 -8.57 -7.42
N CYS A 121 2.20 -7.24 -7.29
CA CYS A 121 1.66 -6.53 -6.13
C CYS A 121 0.15 -6.77 -5.97
N LEU A 122 -0.62 -6.71 -7.05
CA LEU A 122 -2.06 -7.04 -7.04
C LEU A 122 -2.30 -8.50 -6.67
N THR A 123 -1.49 -9.43 -7.16
CA THR A 123 -1.57 -10.85 -6.80
C THR A 123 -1.31 -11.05 -5.31
N PHE A 124 -0.29 -10.40 -4.76
CA PHE A 124 0.02 -10.47 -3.33
C PHE A 124 -1.10 -9.86 -2.48
N GLN A 125 -1.59 -8.68 -2.85
CA GLN A 125 -2.73 -8.02 -2.20
C GLN A 125 -3.97 -8.92 -2.20
N ARG A 126 -4.26 -9.57 -3.33
CA ARG A 126 -5.38 -10.50 -3.47
C ARG A 126 -5.29 -11.68 -2.51
N HIS A 127 -4.11 -12.30 -2.39
CA HIS A 127 -3.91 -13.40 -1.43
C HIS A 127 -4.17 -12.96 0.01
N VAL A 128 -3.64 -11.80 0.41
CA VAL A 128 -3.89 -11.23 1.74
C VAL A 128 -5.37 -10.98 1.97
N LEU A 129 -6.06 -10.37 1.00
CA LEU A 129 -7.48 -10.06 1.15
C LEU A 129 -8.36 -11.32 1.18
N LEU A 130 -7.97 -12.41 0.50
CA LEU A 130 -8.65 -13.71 0.62
C LEU A 130 -8.47 -14.31 2.02
N GLU A 131 -7.26 -14.25 2.61
CA GLU A 131 -7.03 -14.68 4.00
C GLU A 131 -7.89 -13.87 4.99
N LEU A 132 -8.08 -12.57 4.71
CA LEU A 132 -8.93 -11.67 5.50
C LEU A 132 -10.44 -11.84 5.22
N LYS A 133 -10.83 -12.79 4.36
CA LYS A 133 -12.22 -13.04 3.97
C LYS A 133 -12.92 -11.81 3.39
N ALA A 134 -12.20 -11.07 2.53
CA ALA A 134 -12.74 -9.91 1.86
C ALA A 134 -13.93 -10.27 0.97
N ASP A 135 -14.90 -9.35 0.87
CA ASP A 135 -16.06 -9.50 0.01
C ASP A 135 -15.65 -9.74 -1.46
N GLU A 136 -16.46 -10.53 -2.16
CA GLU A 136 -16.26 -10.84 -3.58
C GLU A 136 -16.16 -9.56 -4.44
N LYS A 137 -16.86 -8.49 -4.08
CA LYS A 137 -16.78 -7.19 -4.75
C LYS A 137 -15.37 -6.60 -4.71
N ILE A 138 -14.67 -6.72 -3.58
CA ILE A 138 -13.29 -6.24 -3.41
C ILE A 138 -12.35 -7.08 -4.27
N ILE A 139 -12.50 -8.39 -4.25
CA ILE A 139 -11.68 -9.32 -5.03
C ILE A 139 -11.89 -9.12 -6.53
N SER A 140 -13.15 -9.06 -6.98
CA SER A 140 -13.50 -8.80 -8.38
C SER A 140 -12.93 -7.48 -8.89
N TYR A 141 -12.97 -6.43 -8.06
CA TYR A 141 -12.35 -5.15 -8.39
C TYR A 141 -10.84 -5.26 -8.62
N LEU A 142 -10.13 -6.01 -7.76
CA LEU A 142 -8.69 -6.24 -7.96
C LEU A 142 -8.40 -7.05 -9.23
N ASP A 143 -9.22 -8.05 -9.52
CA ASP A 143 -9.09 -8.86 -10.73
C ASP A 143 -9.27 -7.99 -11.99
N ASP A 144 -10.18 -7.03 -11.97
CA ASP A 144 -10.38 -6.07 -13.06
C ASP A 144 -9.23 -5.06 -13.17
N CYS A 145 -8.65 -4.62 -12.05
CA CYS A 145 -7.42 -3.81 -12.06
C CYS A 145 -6.26 -4.57 -12.72
N GLY A 146 -6.10 -5.86 -12.42
CA GLY A 146 -5.06 -6.71 -13.00
C GLY A 146 -5.19 -6.95 -14.50
N LYS A 147 -6.41 -6.89 -15.06
CA LYS A 147 -6.68 -7.02 -16.50
C LYS A 147 -6.42 -5.73 -17.28
N ASN A 148 -6.34 -4.59 -16.61
CA ASN A 148 -6.21 -3.29 -17.27
C ASN A 148 -4.79 -2.74 -17.17
N PRO A 149 -3.92 -2.89 -18.20
CA PRO A 149 -2.53 -2.44 -18.16
C PRO A 149 -2.38 -0.92 -18.01
N THR A 150 -3.46 -0.15 -18.20
CA THR A 150 -3.46 1.31 -18.05
C THR A 150 -3.77 1.79 -16.63
N TYR A 151 -4.02 0.88 -15.70
CA TYR A 151 -4.39 1.20 -14.32
C TYR A 151 -3.40 2.14 -13.63
N GLN A 152 -2.10 2.03 -13.95
CA GLN A 152 -1.04 2.92 -13.46
C GLN A 152 -0.37 3.78 -14.54
N GLY A 153 -0.84 3.75 -15.78
CA GLY A 153 -0.28 4.55 -16.86
C GLY A 153 -0.23 6.04 -16.52
N ARG A 154 0.87 6.71 -16.90
CA ARG A 154 1.13 8.15 -16.74
C ARG A 154 0.01 9.07 -17.27
N ASN A 155 -0.87 8.58 -18.09
CA ASN A 155 -2.05 9.28 -18.58
C ASN A 155 -3.23 9.14 -17.59
N ARG A 156 -3.11 9.80 -16.43
CA ARG A 156 -4.21 10.04 -15.49
C ARG A 156 -5.20 11.04 -16.10
N GLY A 157 -5.90 10.61 -17.16
CA GLY A 157 -7.03 11.33 -17.68
C GLY A 157 -8.26 11.20 -16.75
N TRP A 158 -9.27 11.99 -17.04
CA TRP A 158 -10.63 12.03 -16.45
C TRP A 158 -11.21 10.64 -16.08
N LYS A 159 -10.88 9.57 -16.81
CA LYS A 159 -11.36 8.19 -16.53
C LYS A 159 -10.89 7.64 -15.17
N SER A 160 -9.70 7.98 -14.69
CA SER A 160 -9.21 7.48 -13.39
C SER A 160 -9.95 8.09 -12.19
N TRP A 161 -10.56 9.27 -12.36
CA TRP A 161 -11.39 9.89 -11.35
C TRP A 161 -12.75 9.22 -11.22
N LEU A 162 -13.37 8.79 -12.35
CA LEU A 162 -14.62 8.04 -12.39
C LEU A 162 -14.48 6.64 -11.78
N ASP A 163 -13.31 5.99 -11.91
CA ASP A 163 -13.06 4.69 -11.29
C ASP A 163 -12.99 4.80 -9.75
N TYR A 164 -12.53 5.92 -9.22
CA TYR A 164 -12.57 6.19 -7.78
C TYR A 164 -14.00 6.39 -7.26
N LEU A 165 -14.91 6.94 -8.07
CA LEU A 165 -16.32 7.13 -7.67
C LEU A 165 -17.11 5.82 -7.65
N LYS A 166 -16.66 4.77 -8.36
CA LYS A 166 -17.30 3.45 -8.36
C LYS A 166 -16.95 2.58 -7.14
N ARG A 167 -16.01 3.01 -6.27
CA ARG A 167 -15.57 2.32 -5.07
C ARG A 167 -16.43 2.69 -3.88
N TRP A 168 -17.69 2.23 -3.84
CA TRP A 168 -18.67 2.51 -2.79
C TRP A 168 -18.79 1.38 -1.76
N TRP A 169 -17.77 0.56 -1.57
CA TRP A 169 -17.75 -0.56 -0.61
C TRP A 169 -16.63 -0.45 0.42
#